data_63b4dce7b2245ddd3e7b8b6081bbab74
#
_entry.id   63b4dce7b2245ddd3e7b8b6081bbab74
#
_cell.length_a   1.000
_cell.length_b   1.000
_cell.length_c   1.000
_cell.angle_alpha   90.00
_cell.angle_beta   90.00
_cell.angle_gamma   90.00
#
_symmetry.space_group_name_H-M   'P 1'
#
loop_
_entity.id
_entity.type
_entity.pdbx_description
1 polymer ?
#
loop_
_entity_poly.entity_id
_entity_poly.type
_entity_poly.pdbx_seq_one_letter_code
_entity_poly.pdbx_strand_id
1 'polypeptide(L)'
;ANETPKYVTFTTDDNVLPTAGTVNADGTFSASALTNSLTVETDRKEFTVGLLPVGVASKMSVHVTTTDGMTYSDKSFQLAGLKRNTHYTMNVPCRTKRFMLTVPDGVNSKYGTGTYKNNEFYSVDPATDPTGIFKDWYFYRAELKNTTNTARGDKLKGKNRIQLQVALGGNNSNNGAFVTAPIQCDGTKTVTVSFTAATNRAISANYWIGVTDNGPITSDWLRDINKISPHAEGLIPRSDNVSHSHTFTVTNGQRIMVKVSNTLGEHHLEFADFTYTVE
;
A
#
# COMPACT_ATOMS: atom_id res chain seq x y z
N ALA A 1 -10.81 12.87 11.49
CA ALA A 1 -11.57 11.78 10.89
C ALA A 1 -11.72 10.67 11.93
N ASN A 2 -12.92 10.11 12.06
CA ASN A 2 -13.17 8.96 12.95
C ASN A 2 -12.79 7.65 12.24
N GLU A 3 -11.51 7.46 11.99
CA GLU A 3 -11.04 6.23 11.40
C GLU A 3 -11.11 5.09 12.42
N THR A 4 -11.64 3.96 11.98
CA THR A 4 -11.78 2.77 12.83
C THR A 4 -10.56 1.88 12.60
N PRO A 5 -9.83 1.50 13.65
CA PRO A 5 -8.78 0.49 13.55
C PRO A 5 -9.36 -0.83 13.03
N LYS A 6 -8.56 -1.60 12.31
CA LYS A 6 -8.88 -2.97 11.90
C LYS A 6 -7.83 -3.94 12.44
N TYR A 7 -6.58 -3.58 12.32
CA TYR A 7 -5.46 -4.37 12.84
C TYR A 7 -4.49 -3.49 13.60
N VAL A 8 -3.94 -4.02 14.67
CA VAL A 8 -2.79 -3.46 15.37
C VAL A 8 -1.67 -4.49 15.33
N THR A 9 -0.54 -4.11 14.75
CA THR A 9 0.62 -4.99 14.60
C THR A 9 1.77 -4.46 15.45
N PHE A 10 2.26 -5.31 16.34
CA PHE A 10 3.46 -5.08 17.12
C PHE A 10 4.63 -5.73 16.40
N THR A 11 5.68 -4.98 16.12
CA THR A 11 6.88 -5.51 15.48
C THR A 11 8.11 -5.22 16.32
N THR A 12 9.05 -6.14 16.34
CA THR A 12 10.37 -6.00 16.99
C THR A 12 11.48 -6.25 15.99
N ASP A 13 12.68 -5.68 16.23
CA ASP A 13 13.82 -5.87 15.32
C ASP A 13 14.24 -7.35 15.26
N ASP A 14 14.13 -8.06 16.39
CA ASP A 14 14.47 -9.49 16.52
C ASP A 14 13.23 -10.33 16.86
N ASN A 15 13.35 -11.65 16.68
CA ASN A 15 12.33 -12.62 17.08
C ASN A 15 12.30 -12.78 18.62
N VAL A 16 11.64 -11.86 19.31
CA VAL A 16 11.59 -11.85 20.80
C VAL A 16 10.17 -11.94 21.36
N LEU A 17 9.14 -11.83 20.54
CA LEU A 17 7.74 -11.92 20.97
C LEU A 17 7.31 -13.39 21.09
N PRO A 18 7.01 -13.91 22.28
CA PRO A 18 6.60 -15.29 22.43
C PRO A 18 5.19 -15.51 21.86
N THR A 19 5.03 -16.57 21.07
CA THR A 19 3.74 -17.04 20.56
C THR A 19 3.26 -18.32 21.26
N ALA A 20 4.19 -19.05 21.87
CA ALA A 20 3.90 -20.22 22.69
C ALA A 20 4.96 -20.36 23.79
N GLY A 21 4.61 -21.10 24.85
CA GLY A 21 5.54 -21.39 25.93
C GLY A 21 4.87 -22.11 27.10
N THR A 22 5.66 -22.40 28.13
CA THR A 22 5.23 -23.11 29.33
C THR A 22 5.46 -22.25 30.55
N VAL A 23 4.51 -22.24 31.47
CA VAL A 23 4.69 -21.71 32.81
C VAL A 23 5.30 -22.82 33.67
N ASN A 24 6.50 -22.59 34.21
CA ASN A 24 7.21 -23.52 35.03
C ASN A 24 6.61 -23.56 36.45
N ALA A 25 6.95 -24.57 37.22
CA ALA A 25 6.47 -24.74 38.61
C ALA A 25 6.86 -23.60 39.55
N ASP A 26 7.97 -22.93 39.26
CA ASP A 26 8.45 -21.73 39.98
C ASP A 26 7.76 -20.43 39.56
N GLY A 27 6.80 -20.53 38.58
CA GLY A 27 6.07 -19.40 38.06
C GLY A 27 6.80 -18.62 36.96
N THR A 28 7.99 -19.04 36.55
CA THR A 28 8.68 -18.44 35.38
C THR A 28 8.01 -18.90 34.05
N PHE A 29 8.25 -18.15 33.00
CA PHE A 29 7.76 -18.47 31.65
C PHE A 29 8.92 -18.81 30.72
N SER A 30 8.84 -19.99 30.08
CA SER A 30 9.80 -20.44 29.07
C SER A 30 9.13 -20.41 27.70
N ALA A 31 9.59 -19.55 26.80
CA ALA A 31 9.08 -19.47 25.44
C ALA A 31 9.50 -20.70 24.62
N SER A 32 8.60 -21.30 23.90
CA SER A 32 8.86 -22.40 22.96
C SER A 32 8.78 -21.97 21.49
N ALA A 33 8.17 -20.82 21.22
CA ALA A 33 8.14 -20.20 19.89
C ALA A 33 8.21 -18.68 20.03
N LEU A 34 8.97 -18.05 19.13
CA LEU A 34 9.18 -16.61 19.08
C LEU A 34 8.87 -16.07 17.67
N THR A 35 8.39 -14.84 17.61
CA THR A 35 8.18 -14.08 16.37
C THR A 35 8.67 -12.64 16.55
N ASN A 36 8.87 -11.94 15.46
CA ASN A 36 9.10 -10.50 15.45
C ASN A 36 7.85 -9.68 15.12
N SER A 37 6.69 -10.34 14.90
CA SER A 37 5.45 -9.66 14.56
C SER A 37 4.24 -10.36 15.15
N LEU A 38 3.39 -9.60 15.82
CA LEU A 38 2.08 -10.04 16.33
C LEU A 38 1.02 -9.06 15.86
N THR A 39 -0.06 -9.59 15.25
CA THR A 39 -1.18 -8.78 14.78
C THR A 39 -2.43 -9.13 15.55
N VAL A 40 -3.15 -8.10 16.01
CA VAL A 40 -4.43 -8.20 16.70
C VAL A 40 -5.49 -7.50 15.88
N GLU A 41 -6.61 -8.16 15.65
CA GLU A 41 -7.79 -7.55 15.04
C GLU A 41 -8.59 -6.79 16.10
N THR A 42 -8.99 -5.56 15.82
CA THR A 42 -9.80 -4.72 16.72
C THR A 42 -10.54 -3.65 15.95
N ASP A 43 -11.75 -3.36 16.38
CA ASP A 43 -12.59 -2.24 15.92
C ASP A 43 -12.61 -1.07 16.92
N ARG A 44 -11.84 -1.17 18.00
CA ARG A 44 -11.85 -0.21 19.12
C ARG A 44 -10.57 0.62 19.14
N LYS A 45 -10.72 1.91 19.47
CA LYS A 45 -9.60 2.84 19.69
C LYS A 45 -8.87 2.58 21.00
N GLU A 46 -9.54 1.98 21.97
CA GLU A 46 -8.98 1.56 23.24
C GLU A 46 -9.24 0.06 23.42
N PHE A 47 -8.19 -0.69 23.65
CA PHE A 47 -8.26 -2.14 23.84
C PHE A 47 -7.08 -2.63 24.67
N THR A 48 -7.21 -3.80 25.26
CA THR A 48 -6.16 -4.47 26.01
C THR A 48 -5.71 -5.72 25.25
N VAL A 49 -4.42 -5.88 25.11
CA VAL A 49 -3.79 -7.07 24.53
C VAL A 49 -3.02 -7.81 25.59
N GLY A 50 -3.27 -9.12 25.73
CA GLY A 50 -2.46 -10.00 26.51
C GLY A 50 -1.19 -10.38 25.72
N LEU A 51 -0.04 -9.93 26.17
CA LEU A 51 1.25 -10.38 25.63
C LEU A 51 1.93 -11.31 26.64
N LEU A 52 2.58 -12.34 26.12
CA LEU A 52 3.40 -13.21 26.95
C LEU A 52 4.66 -12.45 27.43
N PRO A 53 5.22 -12.81 28.60
CA PRO A 53 6.40 -12.15 29.11
C PRO A 53 7.57 -12.21 28.12
N VAL A 54 8.25 -11.08 27.92
CA VAL A 54 9.45 -10.95 27.09
C VAL A 54 10.64 -10.72 28.01
N GLY A 55 11.56 -11.65 28.04
CA GLY A 55 12.75 -11.58 28.91
C GLY A 55 13.85 -10.64 28.43
N VAL A 56 13.77 -10.18 27.17
CA VAL A 56 14.82 -9.39 26.51
C VAL A 56 14.31 -7.99 26.20
N ALA A 57 15.12 -6.98 26.46
CA ALA A 57 14.83 -5.63 25.99
C ALA A 57 14.96 -5.57 24.46
N SER A 58 13.95 -5.05 23.81
CA SER A 58 13.92 -4.90 22.35
C SER A 58 13.25 -3.61 21.93
N LYS A 59 13.58 -3.14 20.75
CA LYS A 59 12.91 -2.02 20.13
C LYS A 59 11.59 -2.52 19.52
N MET A 60 10.48 -1.93 19.93
CA MET A 60 9.15 -2.28 19.47
C MET A 60 8.53 -1.12 18.68
N SER A 61 7.92 -1.43 17.57
CA SER A 61 7.08 -0.51 16.80
C SER A 61 5.64 -0.99 16.80
N VAL A 62 4.72 -0.05 16.77
CA VAL A 62 3.28 -0.34 16.68
C VAL A 62 2.73 0.28 15.40
N HIS A 63 2.02 -0.53 14.63
CA HIS A 63 1.38 -0.15 13.39
C HIS A 63 -0.12 -0.35 13.54
N VAL A 64 -0.91 0.66 13.23
CA VAL A 64 -2.37 0.59 13.24
C VAL A 64 -2.88 0.64 11.81
N THR A 65 -3.48 -0.44 11.33
CA THR A 65 -4.14 -0.46 10.02
C THR A 65 -5.62 -0.19 10.21
N THR A 66 -6.15 0.74 9.47
CA THR A 66 -7.55 1.16 9.50
C THR A 66 -8.38 0.43 8.45
N THR A 67 -9.71 0.51 8.56
CA THR A 67 -10.65 -0.17 7.66
C THR A 67 -10.56 0.30 6.20
N ASP A 68 -9.94 1.44 5.94
CA ASP A 68 -9.64 1.97 4.60
C ASP A 68 -8.29 1.50 4.03
N GLY A 69 -7.61 0.56 4.73
CA GLY A 69 -6.33 -0.01 4.31
C GLY A 69 -5.11 0.86 4.60
N MET A 70 -5.27 2.01 5.23
CA MET A 70 -4.16 2.87 5.62
C MET A 70 -3.51 2.37 6.90
N THR A 71 -2.20 2.53 6.99
CA THR A 71 -1.42 2.17 8.17
C THR A 71 -0.82 3.41 8.81
N TYR A 72 -1.07 3.57 10.10
CA TYR A 72 -0.36 4.50 10.95
C TYR A 72 0.81 3.80 11.60
N SER A 73 1.99 4.41 11.49
CA SER A 73 3.19 3.93 12.16
C SER A 73 3.67 5.00 13.12
N ASP A 74 3.91 4.62 14.35
CA ASP A 74 4.58 5.49 15.32
C ASP A 74 6.07 5.18 15.36
N LYS A 75 6.80 6.11 16.01
CA LYS A 75 8.21 5.89 16.31
C LYS A 75 8.33 4.65 17.20
N SER A 76 9.34 3.86 16.91
CA SER A 76 9.67 2.73 17.76
C SER A 76 10.08 3.22 19.16
N PHE A 77 9.74 2.47 20.17
CA PHE A 77 10.09 2.69 21.54
C PHE A 77 10.88 1.49 22.10
N GLN A 78 11.70 1.75 23.12
CA GLN A 78 12.45 0.70 23.77
C GLN A 78 11.56 -0.03 24.77
N LEU A 79 11.35 -1.33 24.54
CA LEU A 79 10.68 -2.20 25.49
C LEU A 79 11.71 -2.79 26.45
N ALA A 80 11.62 -2.46 27.72
CA ALA A 80 12.55 -2.94 28.77
C ALA A 80 12.25 -4.37 29.25
N GLY A 81 11.53 -5.15 28.43
CA GLY A 81 10.99 -6.46 28.79
C GLY A 81 9.58 -6.37 29.37
N LEU A 82 8.71 -7.30 28.98
CA LEU A 82 7.35 -7.43 29.54
C LEU A 82 7.40 -8.33 30.77
N LYS A 83 6.99 -7.82 31.90
CA LYS A 83 6.92 -8.58 33.15
C LYS A 83 5.57 -9.25 33.31
N ARG A 84 5.56 -10.44 33.91
CA ARG A 84 4.33 -11.16 34.25
C ARG A 84 3.47 -10.31 35.21
N ASN A 85 2.15 -10.39 35.07
CA ASN A 85 1.17 -9.70 35.91
C ASN A 85 1.34 -8.16 35.96
N THR A 86 1.93 -7.58 34.93
CA THR A 86 2.10 -6.14 34.83
C THR A 86 1.23 -5.59 33.73
N HIS A 87 0.46 -4.55 34.03
CA HIS A 87 -0.32 -3.80 33.06
C HIS A 87 0.51 -2.62 32.54
N TYR A 88 0.67 -2.54 31.23
CA TYR A 88 1.36 -1.45 30.56
C TYR A 88 0.31 -0.64 29.79
N THR A 89 0.29 0.66 29.99
CA THR A 89 -0.55 1.56 29.19
C THR A 89 0.34 2.29 28.20
N MET A 90 -0.09 2.31 26.95
CA MET A 90 0.61 2.99 25.88
C MET A 90 -0.37 3.83 25.06
N ASN A 91 -0.01 5.08 24.83
CA ASN A 91 -0.67 5.93 23.85
C ASN A 91 0.15 5.90 22.56
N VAL A 92 -0.46 5.41 21.48
CA VAL A 92 0.15 5.39 20.14
C VAL A 92 -0.39 6.57 19.34
N PRO A 93 0.39 7.67 19.20
CA PRO A 93 -0.05 8.81 18.41
C PRO A 93 0.04 8.48 16.92
N CYS A 94 -1.08 8.20 16.30
CA CYS A 94 -1.18 7.92 14.86
C CYS A 94 -1.03 9.21 14.04
N ARG A 95 0.19 9.70 13.85
CA ARG A 95 0.48 10.98 13.19
C ARG A 95 0.75 10.85 11.70
N THR A 96 1.47 9.82 11.31
CA THR A 96 1.86 9.59 9.91
C THR A 96 1.03 8.46 9.33
N LYS A 97 0.20 8.79 8.35
CA LYS A 97 -0.67 7.85 7.65
C LYS A 97 0.07 7.31 6.42
N ARG A 98 0.21 6.00 6.31
CA ARG A 98 0.93 5.36 5.23
C ARG A 98 0.09 4.29 4.55
N PHE A 99 0.02 4.36 3.24
CA PHE A 99 -0.43 3.27 2.39
C PHE A 99 0.78 2.50 1.84
N MET A 100 0.67 1.19 1.76
CA MET A 100 1.64 0.33 1.07
C MET A 100 0.89 -0.70 0.23
N LEU A 101 1.20 -0.74 -1.06
CA LEU A 101 0.56 -1.64 -2.01
C LEU A 101 0.82 -3.10 -1.63
N THR A 102 -0.27 -3.83 -1.37
CA THR A 102 -0.28 -5.28 -1.25
C THR A 102 -1.44 -5.82 -2.09
N VAL A 103 -1.17 -6.72 -3.00
CA VAL A 103 -2.19 -7.28 -3.89
C VAL A 103 -2.58 -8.67 -3.37
N PRO A 104 -3.82 -8.85 -2.86
CA PRO A 104 -4.31 -10.15 -2.40
C PRO A 104 -4.37 -11.18 -3.54
N ASP A 105 -4.18 -12.45 -3.22
CA ASP A 105 -4.19 -13.54 -4.20
C ASP A 105 -5.50 -13.61 -5.00
N GLY A 106 -6.64 -13.42 -4.35
CA GLY A 106 -7.95 -13.40 -5.00
C GLY A 106 -8.10 -12.30 -6.04
N VAL A 107 -7.53 -11.13 -5.79
CA VAL A 107 -7.53 -10.01 -6.73
C VAL A 107 -6.64 -10.32 -7.94
N ASN A 108 -5.44 -10.84 -7.69
CA ASN A 108 -4.50 -11.22 -8.75
C ASN A 108 -5.07 -12.31 -9.68
N SER A 109 -5.74 -13.31 -9.14
CA SER A 109 -6.31 -14.40 -9.94
C SER A 109 -7.48 -13.94 -10.82
N LYS A 110 -8.24 -12.95 -10.38
CA LYS A 110 -9.40 -12.43 -11.14
C LYS A 110 -8.99 -11.67 -12.39
N TYR A 111 -7.92 -10.90 -12.31
CA TYR A 111 -7.41 -10.06 -13.41
C TYR A 111 -6.17 -10.66 -14.08
N GLY A 112 -5.83 -11.90 -13.74
CA GLY A 112 -4.58 -12.58 -13.94
C GLY A 112 -4.16 -12.87 -15.35
N THR A 113 -3.01 -13.38 -15.55
CA THR A 113 -2.34 -14.01 -16.70
C THR A 113 -2.43 -13.30 -18.05
N GLY A 114 -2.05 -12.03 -18.13
CA GLY A 114 -1.47 -11.48 -19.35
C GLY A 114 -2.45 -11.00 -20.44
N THR A 115 -3.72 -10.88 -20.17
CA THR A 115 -4.66 -10.24 -21.07
C THR A 115 -5.18 -8.96 -20.43
N TYR A 116 -4.56 -7.83 -20.81
CA TYR A 116 -5.16 -6.54 -20.53
C TYR A 116 -6.54 -6.51 -21.17
N LYS A 117 -7.56 -6.29 -20.38
CA LYS A 117 -8.88 -6.06 -20.94
C LYS A 117 -8.87 -4.68 -21.59
N ASN A 118 -8.89 -4.67 -22.90
CA ASN A 118 -8.90 -3.46 -23.70
C ASN A 118 -10.04 -2.53 -23.26
N ASN A 119 -9.70 -1.32 -22.83
CA ASN A 119 -10.62 -0.26 -22.41
C ASN A 119 -11.50 -0.59 -21.19
N GLU A 120 -11.11 -1.53 -20.33
CA GLU A 120 -11.89 -1.81 -19.14
C GLU A 120 -11.62 -0.79 -18.04
N PHE A 121 -12.69 -0.19 -17.56
CA PHE A 121 -12.76 0.56 -16.31
C PHE A 121 -13.34 -0.34 -15.22
N TYR A 122 -12.69 -0.42 -14.06
CA TYR A 122 -13.16 -1.24 -12.97
C TYR A 122 -12.73 -0.73 -11.59
N SER A 123 -13.43 -1.19 -10.57
CA SER A 123 -13.00 -1.21 -9.18
C SER A 123 -12.78 -2.66 -8.73
N VAL A 124 -12.00 -2.87 -7.69
CA VAL A 124 -11.82 -4.22 -7.13
C VAL A 124 -13.08 -4.65 -6.41
N ASP A 125 -13.52 -5.89 -6.67
CA ASP A 125 -14.66 -6.48 -5.99
C ASP A 125 -14.32 -6.74 -4.51
N PRO A 126 -15.07 -6.19 -3.55
CA PRO A 126 -14.82 -6.41 -2.13
C PRO A 126 -14.75 -7.89 -1.72
N ALA A 127 -15.45 -8.78 -2.43
CA ALA A 127 -15.39 -10.23 -2.16
C ALA A 127 -14.00 -10.83 -2.45
N THR A 128 -13.20 -10.20 -3.32
CA THR A 128 -11.84 -10.64 -3.67
C THR A 128 -10.75 -9.86 -2.94
N ASP A 129 -11.12 -8.80 -2.24
CA ASP A 129 -10.23 -7.97 -1.42
C ASP A 129 -10.69 -7.97 0.05
N PRO A 130 -10.45 -9.05 0.80
CA PRO A 130 -10.88 -9.16 2.20
C PRO A 130 -10.18 -8.13 3.10
N THR A 131 -9.06 -7.57 2.65
CA THR A 131 -8.33 -6.54 3.38
C THR A 131 -8.92 -5.16 3.20
N GLY A 132 -9.71 -4.94 2.13
CA GLY A 132 -10.27 -3.65 1.75
C GLY A 132 -9.23 -2.64 1.28
N ILE A 133 -8.02 -3.10 0.91
CA ILE A 133 -6.91 -2.22 0.52
C ILE A 133 -7.22 -1.44 -0.77
N PHE A 134 -8.02 -2.00 -1.64
CA PHE A 134 -8.45 -1.37 -2.90
C PHE A 134 -9.86 -0.77 -2.83
N LYS A 135 -10.45 -0.65 -1.65
CA LYS A 135 -11.73 0.03 -1.51
C LYS A 135 -11.63 1.44 -2.06
N ASP A 136 -12.59 1.82 -2.93
CA ASP A 136 -12.64 3.12 -3.59
C ASP A 136 -11.45 3.46 -4.50
N TRP A 137 -10.64 2.47 -4.88
CA TRP A 137 -9.67 2.57 -5.96
C TRP A 137 -10.34 2.27 -7.30
N TYR A 138 -9.90 2.97 -8.34
CA TYR A 138 -10.40 2.76 -9.70
C TYR A 138 -9.24 2.61 -10.68
N PHE A 139 -9.45 1.77 -11.67
CA PHE A 139 -8.45 1.34 -12.63
C PHE A 139 -9.00 1.45 -14.05
N TYR A 140 -8.18 1.85 -14.98
CA TYR A 140 -8.44 1.84 -16.40
C TYR A 140 -7.26 1.24 -17.15
N ARG A 141 -7.49 0.19 -17.95
CA ARG A 141 -6.45 -0.55 -18.66
C ARG A 141 -5.26 -0.90 -17.76
N ALA A 142 -5.54 -1.45 -16.62
CA ALA A 142 -4.58 -1.79 -15.59
C ALA A 142 -4.75 -3.24 -15.13
N GLU A 143 -3.68 -3.84 -14.65
CA GLU A 143 -3.67 -5.14 -13.98
C GLU A 143 -3.03 -5.02 -12.60
N LEU A 144 -3.59 -5.73 -11.64
CA LEU A 144 -3.00 -5.89 -10.31
C LEU A 144 -2.28 -7.24 -10.26
N LYS A 145 -1.04 -7.25 -9.83
CA LYS A 145 -0.23 -8.46 -9.72
C LYS A 145 0.44 -8.56 -8.36
N ASN A 146 0.39 -9.72 -7.76
CA ASN A 146 1.07 -10.01 -6.51
C ASN A 146 2.48 -10.60 -6.73
N THR A 147 3.13 -10.98 -5.63
CA THR A 147 4.49 -11.53 -5.63
C THR A 147 4.60 -12.87 -6.35
N THR A 148 3.52 -13.65 -6.46
CA THR A 148 3.53 -14.98 -7.09
C THR A 148 3.40 -14.91 -8.61
N ASN A 149 2.89 -13.80 -9.15
CA ASN A 149 2.74 -13.62 -10.58
C ASN A 149 4.08 -13.28 -11.24
N THR A 150 4.55 -14.17 -12.10
CA THR A 150 5.85 -14.09 -12.79
C THR A 150 5.68 -14.06 -14.31
N ALA A 151 4.69 -13.37 -14.84
CA ALA A 151 4.42 -13.30 -16.27
C ALA A 151 5.68 -12.93 -17.08
N ARG A 152 5.79 -13.51 -18.27
CA ARG A 152 6.93 -13.29 -19.16
C ARG A 152 7.05 -11.82 -19.55
N GLY A 153 8.25 -11.27 -19.48
CA GLY A 153 8.53 -9.87 -19.84
C GLY A 153 8.38 -8.88 -18.69
N ASP A 154 7.78 -9.28 -17.56
CA ASP A 154 7.71 -8.44 -16.38
C ASP A 154 9.09 -8.28 -15.74
N LYS A 155 9.51 -7.06 -15.47
CA LYS A 155 10.80 -6.76 -14.84
C LYS A 155 10.74 -6.73 -13.32
N LEU A 156 9.57 -6.38 -12.76
CA LEU A 156 9.34 -6.32 -11.31
C LEU A 156 8.67 -7.60 -10.78
N LYS A 157 9.09 -8.76 -11.28
CA LYS A 157 8.63 -10.07 -10.80
C LYS A 157 8.89 -10.23 -9.31
N GLY A 158 8.02 -10.96 -8.62
CA GLY A 158 8.14 -11.18 -7.18
C GLY A 158 7.77 -9.97 -6.31
N LYS A 159 7.18 -8.93 -6.90
CA LYS A 159 6.69 -7.75 -6.19
C LYS A 159 5.19 -7.55 -6.38
N ASN A 160 4.54 -6.98 -5.37
CA ASN A 160 3.20 -6.41 -5.53
C ASN A 160 3.27 -5.22 -6.46
N ARG A 161 2.50 -5.22 -7.54
CA ARG A 161 2.59 -4.18 -8.56
C ARG A 161 1.29 -3.92 -9.29
N ILE A 162 1.18 -2.70 -9.82
CA ILE A 162 0.16 -2.26 -10.74
C ILE A 162 0.81 -2.14 -12.12
N GLN A 163 0.23 -2.78 -13.13
CA GLN A 163 0.67 -2.65 -14.51
C GLN A 163 -0.33 -1.79 -15.28
N LEU A 164 0.16 -0.75 -15.95
CA LEU A 164 -0.63 0.13 -16.79
C LEU A 164 -0.31 -0.13 -18.26
N GLN A 165 -1.34 -0.43 -19.05
CA GLN A 165 -1.18 -0.67 -20.48
C GLN A 165 -1.01 0.65 -21.23
N VAL A 166 -0.10 0.62 -22.20
CA VAL A 166 0.05 1.66 -23.19
C VAL A 166 -0.84 1.36 -24.39
N ALA A 167 -1.56 2.37 -24.89
CA ALA A 167 -2.41 2.23 -26.04
C ALA A 167 -1.62 2.16 -27.35
N LEU A 168 -2.11 1.36 -28.29
CA LEU A 168 -1.65 1.42 -29.68
C LEU A 168 -1.96 2.78 -30.30
N GLY A 169 -1.04 3.29 -31.12
CA GLY A 169 -1.29 4.45 -31.97
C GLY A 169 -1.09 5.83 -31.33
N GLY A 170 -0.44 5.91 -30.16
CA GLY A 170 -0.03 7.21 -29.59
C GLY A 170 -1.15 8.08 -29.04
N ASN A 171 -2.36 7.54 -28.88
CA ASN A 171 -3.47 8.27 -28.26
C ASN A 171 -3.37 8.20 -26.74
N ASN A 172 -2.81 9.25 -26.13
CA ASN A 172 -2.61 9.35 -24.69
C ASN A 172 -3.91 9.23 -23.87
N SER A 173 -5.06 9.57 -24.44
CA SER A 173 -6.34 9.43 -23.75
C SER A 173 -6.70 7.97 -23.44
N ASN A 174 -6.18 7.03 -24.23
CA ASN A 174 -6.44 5.60 -24.06
C ASN A 174 -5.38 4.86 -23.25
N ASN A 175 -4.38 5.56 -22.73
CA ASN A 175 -3.36 4.95 -21.88
C ASN A 175 -3.91 4.59 -20.50
N GLY A 176 -3.34 3.53 -19.91
CA GLY A 176 -3.71 3.04 -18.60
C GLY A 176 -3.54 4.08 -17.51
N ALA A 177 -4.41 4.01 -16.52
CA ALA A 177 -4.41 4.87 -15.35
C ALA A 177 -4.95 4.14 -14.11
N PHE A 178 -4.58 4.61 -12.94
CA PHE A 178 -5.27 4.28 -11.71
C PHE A 178 -5.40 5.51 -10.81
N VAL A 179 -6.38 5.47 -9.92
CA VAL A 179 -6.60 6.48 -8.90
C VAL A 179 -6.84 5.80 -7.55
N THR A 180 -6.24 6.35 -6.50
CA THR A 180 -6.35 5.82 -5.13
C THR A 180 -7.74 6.10 -4.52
N ALA A 181 -8.01 5.52 -3.36
CA ALA A 181 -9.08 5.98 -2.48
C ALA A 181 -8.91 7.47 -2.12
N PRO A 182 -9.99 8.15 -1.72
CA PRO A 182 -9.90 9.52 -1.22
C PRO A 182 -9.00 9.59 0.02
N ILE A 183 -8.06 10.51 0.03
CA ILE A 183 -7.21 10.76 1.18
C ILE A 183 -8.05 11.48 2.24
N GLN A 184 -8.17 10.86 3.40
CA GLN A 184 -8.85 11.46 4.55
C GLN A 184 -7.83 12.19 5.40
N CYS A 185 -7.97 13.51 5.56
CA CYS A 185 -7.06 14.31 6.37
C CYS A 185 -7.75 15.56 6.91
N ASP A 186 -7.23 16.11 8.00
CA ASP A 186 -7.69 17.37 8.56
C ASP A 186 -6.86 18.53 7.98
N GLY A 187 -7.53 19.45 7.31
CA GLY A 187 -6.88 20.60 6.66
C GLY A 187 -6.03 20.21 5.47
N THR A 188 -5.00 20.99 5.24
CA THR A 188 -4.02 20.78 4.17
C THR A 188 -2.86 19.96 4.68
N LYS A 189 -2.49 18.92 3.94
CA LYS A 189 -1.41 17.99 4.27
C LYS A 189 -0.44 17.84 3.12
N THR A 190 0.75 17.35 3.44
CA THR A 190 1.74 16.90 2.46
C THR A 190 1.56 15.41 2.22
N VAL A 191 1.48 15.00 0.97
CA VAL A 191 1.55 13.59 0.57
C VAL A 191 2.84 13.32 -0.19
N THR A 192 3.60 12.31 0.25
CA THR A 192 4.77 11.82 -0.47
C THR A 192 4.46 10.45 -1.02
N VAL A 193 4.55 10.30 -2.34
CA VAL A 193 4.30 9.05 -3.07
C VAL A 193 5.64 8.50 -3.55
N SER A 194 5.90 7.22 -3.30
CA SER A 194 7.13 6.54 -3.73
C SER A 194 6.80 5.18 -4.34
N PHE A 195 7.54 4.79 -5.36
CA PHE A 195 7.41 3.51 -6.04
C PHE A 195 8.67 3.17 -6.83
N THR A 196 8.80 1.90 -7.20
CA THR A 196 9.75 1.44 -8.21
C THR A 196 9.02 1.23 -9.53
N ALA A 197 9.53 1.81 -10.62
CA ALA A 197 8.91 1.67 -11.94
C ALA A 197 9.81 0.97 -12.94
N ALA A 198 9.20 0.25 -13.88
CA ALA A 198 9.87 -0.40 -15.00
C ALA A 198 8.96 -0.42 -16.26
N THR A 199 9.57 -0.56 -17.42
CA THR A 199 8.85 -0.92 -18.66
C THR A 199 9.12 -2.36 -19.01
N ASN A 200 8.15 -3.09 -19.52
CA ASN A 200 8.35 -4.49 -19.94
C ASN A 200 9.07 -4.63 -21.27
N ARG A 201 9.28 -3.55 -21.99
CA ARG A 201 10.02 -3.53 -23.27
C ARG A 201 11.22 -2.59 -23.22
N ALA A 202 12.08 -2.74 -24.23
CA ALA A 202 13.26 -1.90 -24.41
C ALA A 202 12.89 -0.49 -24.96
N ILE A 203 11.92 0.17 -24.37
CA ILE A 203 11.43 1.50 -24.75
C ILE A 203 11.31 2.33 -23.47
N SER A 204 11.78 3.57 -23.50
CA SER A 204 11.50 4.52 -22.42
C SER A 204 10.05 4.98 -22.47
N ALA A 205 9.45 5.22 -21.33
CA ALA A 205 8.07 5.67 -21.23
C ALA A 205 7.93 6.73 -20.15
N ASN A 206 6.99 7.64 -20.35
CA ASN A 206 6.67 8.68 -19.39
C ASN A 206 5.33 8.38 -18.69
N TYR A 207 5.22 8.86 -17.47
CA TYR A 207 3.99 8.84 -16.71
C TYR A 207 3.72 10.22 -16.09
N TRP A 208 2.46 10.49 -15.83
CA TRP A 208 2.02 11.60 -14.98
C TRP A 208 1.56 11.04 -13.64
N ILE A 209 1.90 11.76 -12.58
CA ILE A 209 1.42 11.50 -11.23
C ILE A 209 1.03 12.82 -10.58
N GLY A 210 -0.05 12.83 -9.84
CA GLY A 210 -0.46 14.04 -9.14
C GLY A 210 -1.74 13.87 -8.35
N VAL A 211 -2.24 15.01 -7.91
CA VAL A 211 -3.45 15.10 -7.11
C VAL A 211 -4.64 15.36 -8.02
N THR A 212 -5.79 14.82 -7.65
CA THR A 212 -7.03 15.02 -8.37
C THR A 212 -8.20 15.22 -7.40
N ASP A 213 -9.23 15.94 -7.86
CA ASP A 213 -10.42 16.19 -7.07
C ASP A 213 -11.24 14.92 -6.85
N ASN A 214 -12.07 14.95 -5.81
CA ASN A 214 -12.99 13.87 -5.47
C ASN A 214 -14.30 13.96 -6.28
N GLY A 215 -14.18 13.96 -7.60
CA GLY A 215 -15.35 13.91 -8.50
C GLY A 215 -15.85 12.48 -8.75
N PRO A 216 -16.95 12.32 -9.47
CA PRO A 216 -17.42 11.01 -9.90
C PRO A 216 -16.36 10.36 -10.82
N ILE A 217 -15.78 9.25 -10.36
CA ILE A 217 -14.74 8.55 -11.11
C ILE A 217 -15.40 7.68 -12.18
N THR A 218 -15.13 7.99 -13.44
CA THR A 218 -15.61 7.25 -14.60
C THR A 218 -14.45 6.91 -15.53
N SER A 219 -14.67 6.08 -16.53
CA SER A 219 -13.69 5.78 -17.57
C SER A 219 -13.18 7.05 -18.24
N ASP A 220 -14.09 7.96 -18.65
CA ASP A 220 -13.72 9.20 -19.31
C ASP A 220 -12.94 10.13 -18.38
N TRP A 221 -13.30 10.15 -17.10
CA TRP A 221 -12.58 10.92 -16.09
C TRP A 221 -11.12 10.42 -15.92
N LEU A 222 -10.88 9.11 -15.85
CA LEU A 222 -9.53 8.54 -15.78
C LEU A 222 -8.71 8.74 -17.07
N ARG A 223 -9.39 8.94 -18.18
CA ARG A 223 -8.74 9.21 -19.47
C ARG A 223 -8.31 10.67 -19.63
N ASP A 224 -8.93 11.59 -18.91
CA ASP A 224 -8.67 13.03 -19.01
C ASP A 224 -7.46 13.41 -18.16
N ILE A 225 -6.37 13.83 -18.80
CA ILE A 225 -5.15 14.28 -18.12
C ILE A 225 -5.37 15.56 -17.33
N ASN A 226 -6.30 16.41 -17.72
CA ASN A 226 -6.58 17.67 -17.02
C ASN A 226 -7.17 17.45 -15.62
N LYS A 227 -7.55 16.22 -15.30
CA LYS A 227 -8.00 15.83 -13.94
C LYS A 227 -6.85 15.70 -12.95
N ILE A 228 -5.60 15.68 -13.41
CA ILE A 228 -4.41 15.66 -12.55
C ILE A 228 -3.86 17.07 -12.45
N SER A 229 -4.07 17.73 -11.30
CA SER A 229 -3.53 19.09 -11.08
C SER A 229 -3.37 19.34 -9.56
N PRO A 230 -2.19 19.69 -9.06
CA PRO A 230 -0.89 19.72 -9.78
C PRO A 230 -0.40 18.32 -10.13
N HIS A 231 0.45 18.22 -11.14
CA HIS A 231 1.09 16.96 -11.50
C HIS A 231 2.60 17.11 -11.69
N ALA A 232 3.29 15.97 -11.56
CA ALA A 232 4.67 15.78 -11.96
C ALA A 232 4.73 14.76 -13.10
N GLU A 233 5.72 14.89 -13.95
CA GLU A 233 6.05 13.94 -15.00
C GLU A 233 7.32 13.17 -14.63
N GLY A 234 7.33 11.86 -14.85
CA GLY A 234 8.50 11.02 -14.64
C GLY A 234 8.83 10.18 -15.86
N LEU A 235 10.12 9.95 -16.05
CA LEU A 235 10.65 9.08 -17.11
C LEU A 235 11.04 7.74 -16.53
N ILE A 236 10.56 6.66 -17.13
CA ILE A 236 11.00 5.30 -16.87
C ILE A 236 11.96 4.91 -18.00
N PRO A 237 13.26 4.75 -17.72
CA PRO A 237 14.24 4.40 -18.72
C PRO A 237 14.02 3.02 -19.32
N ARG A 238 14.51 2.84 -20.52
CA ARG A 238 14.39 1.63 -21.32
C ARG A 238 14.84 0.33 -20.63
N SER A 239 15.86 0.38 -19.79
CA SER A 239 16.58 -0.82 -19.34
C SER A 239 16.52 -1.04 -17.84
N ASP A 240 16.18 -0.03 -17.05
CA ASP A 240 16.41 -0.03 -15.62
C ASP A 240 15.10 0.06 -14.83
N ASN A 241 15.13 -0.55 -13.65
CA ASN A 241 14.13 -0.31 -12.64
C ASN A 241 14.54 0.98 -11.90
N VAL A 242 13.67 1.97 -11.86
CA VAL A 242 13.96 3.26 -11.24
C VAL A 242 13.01 3.53 -10.09
N SER A 243 13.57 3.94 -8.95
CA SER A 243 12.80 4.42 -7.82
C SER A 243 12.46 5.89 -8.01
N HIS A 244 11.20 6.22 -7.81
CA HIS A 244 10.65 7.57 -7.91
C HIS A 244 10.04 8.00 -6.59
N SER A 245 10.09 9.29 -6.32
CA SER A 245 9.40 9.92 -5.20
C SER A 245 8.87 11.28 -5.62
N HIS A 246 7.61 11.55 -5.31
CA HIS A 246 6.92 12.80 -5.64
C HIS A 246 6.17 13.31 -4.41
N THR A 247 6.18 14.62 -4.21
CA THR A 247 5.52 15.25 -3.07
C THR A 247 4.49 16.26 -3.56
N PHE A 248 3.30 16.20 -3.00
CA PHE A 248 2.18 17.07 -3.33
C PHE A 248 1.50 17.59 -2.07
N THR A 249 0.81 18.71 -2.19
CA THR A 249 -0.12 19.20 -1.19
C THR A 249 -1.50 18.63 -1.47
N VAL A 250 -2.19 18.12 -0.45
CA VAL A 250 -3.53 17.54 -0.56
C VAL A 250 -4.47 18.12 0.50
N THR A 251 -5.74 18.14 0.17
CA THR A 251 -6.84 18.42 1.10
C THR A 251 -7.76 17.21 1.20
N ASN A 252 -8.63 17.22 2.20
CA ASN A 252 -9.54 16.11 2.46
C ASN A 252 -10.37 15.72 1.23
N GLY A 253 -10.41 14.44 0.91
CA GLY A 253 -11.16 13.89 -0.20
C GLY A 253 -10.41 13.85 -1.53
N GLN A 254 -9.29 14.55 -1.69
CA GLN A 254 -8.47 14.44 -2.89
C GLN A 254 -7.82 13.07 -3.01
N ARG A 255 -7.40 12.71 -4.21
CA ARG A 255 -6.85 11.38 -4.55
C ARG A 255 -5.51 11.53 -5.26
N ILE A 256 -4.69 10.49 -5.23
CA ILE A 256 -3.51 10.38 -6.10
C ILE A 256 -3.91 9.64 -7.37
N MET A 257 -3.58 10.19 -8.51
CA MET A 257 -3.76 9.57 -9.81
C MET A 257 -2.41 9.36 -10.50
N VAL A 258 -2.24 8.20 -11.10
CA VAL A 258 -1.10 7.86 -11.97
C VAL A 258 -1.64 7.46 -13.32
N LYS A 259 -1.04 8.03 -14.37
CA LYS A 259 -1.42 7.78 -15.76
C LYS A 259 -0.19 7.67 -16.65
N VAL A 260 -0.22 6.78 -17.61
CA VAL A 260 0.79 6.76 -18.67
C VAL A 260 0.62 7.99 -19.56
N SER A 261 1.72 8.76 -19.75
CA SER A 261 1.64 10.04 -20.45
C SER A 261 2.01 9.97 -21.92
N ASN A 262 3.10 9.32 -22.25
CA ASN A 262 3.57 9.28 -23.64
C ASN A 262 4.09 7.92 -24.01
N THR A 263 3.80 7.50 -25.27
CA THR A 263 4.24 6.19 -25.69
C THR A 263 4.17 5.94 -27.18
N LEU A 264 5.17 5.23 -27.63
CA LEU A 264 5.22 4.61 -28.94
C LEU A 264 5.15 3.09 -28.76
N GLY A 265 4.08 2.48 -29.24
CA GLY A 265 3.94 1.03 -29.32
C GLY A 265 3.23 0.38 -28.13
N GLU A 266 2.88 -0.88 -28.31
CA GLU A 266 2.13 -1.68 -27.36
C GLU A 266 3.06 -2.27 -26.29
N HIS A 267 2.94 -1.79 -25.05
CA HIS A 267 3.68 -2.29 -23.89
C HIS A 267 2.95 -1.92 -22.59
N HIS A 268 3.53 -2.28 -21.46
CA HIS A 268 3.01 -1.85 -20.17
C HIS A 268 4.11 -1.27 -19.27
N LEU A 269 3.69 -0.43 -18.37
CA LEU A 269 4.51 0.11 -17.29
C LEU A 269 4.14 -0.60 -15.99
N GLU A 270 5.15 -0.97 -15.23
CA GLU A 270 5.02 -1.61 -13.94
C GLU A 270 5.32 -0.61 -12.83
N PHE A 271 4.48 -0.55 -11.82
CA PHE A 271 4.64 0.26 -10.61
C PHE A 271 4.59 -0.66 -9.40
N ALA A 272 5.74 -0.96 -8.80
CA ALA A 272 5.86 -1.81 -7.63
C ALA A 272 6.26 -1.02 -6.39
N ASP A 273 6.06 -1.63 -5.21
CA ASP A 273 6.37 -1.02 -3.92
C ASP A 273 5.69 0.36 -3.76
N PHE A 274 4.53 0.54 -4.40
CA PHE A 274 3.80 1.80 -4.38
C PHE A 274 3.35 2.11 -2.97
N THR A 275 3.82 3.23 -2.47
CA THR A 275 3.49 3.73 -1.13
C THR A 275 3.13 5.20 -1.20
N TYR A 276 2.28 5.65 -0.30
CA TYR A 276 2.18 7.07 -0.02
C TYR A 276 2.02 7.32 1.48
N THR A 277 2.59 8.43 1.93
CA THR A 277 2.48 8.93 3.31
C THR A 277 1.79 10.27 3.32
N VAL A 278 0.98 10.53 4.34
CA VAL A 278 0.26 11.80 4.55
C VAL A 278 0.71 12.37 5.90
N GLU A 279 1.27 13.61 5.87
CA GLU A 279 1.85 14.30 7.04
C GLU A 279 1.23 15.67 7.27
#